data_2a02ccd5ca0219cad7ba9e2c13976605
#
_entry.id   2a02ccd5ca0219cad7ba9e2c13976605
#
_cell.length_a   1.000
_cell.length_b   1.000
_cell.length_c   1.000
_cell.angle_alpha   90.00
_cell.angle_beta   90.00
_cell.angle_gamma   90.00
#
_symmetry.space_group_name_H-M   'P 1'
#
loop_
_entity.id
_entity.type
_entity.pdbx_description
1 polymer ?
#
loop_
_entity_poly.entity_id
_entity_poly.type
_entity_poly.pdbx_seq_one_letter_code
_entity_poly.pdbx_strand_id
1 'polypeptide(L)'
;VGVLLFSILHYFGINGWTLLLALAACQFCAEIFVAKNYAICVIFSTPLALLMGNSATRPLLPTIQARCGEILLSILIATAVLWLWQRSAPVRNQARLQVRAMESMATLLGLLFVNTPDSVLSARRDLQYELLSERRAIQSLAADNPDAVRQFWARHITLQHAGYFLLDFCTTHPDRTATREELDALVREIRAARTA
;
A
#
# COMPACT_ATOMS: atom_id res chain seq x y z
N VAL A 1 20.87 20.12 0.76
CA VAL A 1 21.82 19.86 -0.34
C VAL A 1 21.38 20.58 -1.61
N GLY A 2 20.13 20.48 -2.08
CA GLY A 2 19.66 21.16 -3.30
C GLY A 2 19.79 22.68 -3.26
N VAL A 3 19.53 23.32 -2.11
CA VAL A 3 19.73 24.76 -1.91
C VAL A 3 21.21 25.14 -1.97
N LEU A 4 22.09 24.29 -1.45
CA LEU A 4 23.55 24.50 -1.57
C LEU A 4 23.99 24.45 -3.03
N LEU A 5 23.50 23.49 -3.80
CA LEU A 5 23.77 23.39 -5.23
C LEU A 5 23.27 24.64 -5.97
N PHE A 6 22.08 25.14 -5.66
CA PHE A 6 21.59 26.42 -6.19
C PHE A 6 22.49 27.59 -5.81
N SER A 7 22.93 27.69 -4.54
CA SER A 7 23.81 28.78 -4.10
C SER A 7 25.17 28.80 -4.82
N ILE A 8 25.70 27.61 -5.09
CA ILE A 8 26.95 27.46 -5.88
C ILE A 8 26.73 27.96 -7.31
N LEU A 9 25.65 27.49 -7.96
CA LEU A 9 25.32 27.91 -9.33
C LEU A 9 25.06 29.42 -9.41
N HIS A 10 24.42 30.00 -8.41
CA HIS A 10 24.17 31.44 -8.32
C HIS A 10 25.48 32.25 -8.13
N TYR A 11 26.39 31.73 -7.30
CA TYR A 11 27.68 32.38 -7.06
C TYR A 11 28.55 32.47 -8.32
N PHE A 12 28.49 31.49 -9.21
CA PHE A 12 29.17 31.49 -10.50
C PHE A 12 28.54 32.40 -11.55
N GLY A 13 27.45 33.11 -11.22
CA GLY A 13 26.82 34.09 -12.11
C GLY A 13 26.35 33.51 -13.43
N ILE A 14 25.75 32.31 -13.39
CA ILE A 14 25.36 31.56 -14.58
C ILE A 14 24.24 32.31 -15.33
N ASN A 15 24.52 32.73 -16.56
CA ASN A 15 23.60 33.47 -17.42
C ASN A 15 23.57 32.90 -18.84
N GLY A 16 22.47 33.20 -19.58
CA GLY A 16 22.35 32.81 -20.99
C GLY A 16 22.47 31.30 -21.22
N TRP A 17 23.34 30.88 -22.10
CA TRP A 17 23.52 29.49 -22.49
C TRP A 17 23.99 28.57 -21.34
N THR A 18 24.80 29.08 -20.41
CA THR A 18 25.26 28.31 -19.27
C THR A 18 24.10 27.99 -18.29
N LEU A 19 23.14 28.90 -18.17
CA LEU A 19 21.90 28.66 -17.40
C LEU A 19 21.06 27.56 -18.03
N LEU A 20 20.88 27.58 -19.37
CA LEU A 20 20.13 26.53 -20.07
C LEU A 20 20.79 25.16 -19.92
N LEU A 21 22.11 25.08 -20.02
CA LEU A 21 22.87 23.84 -19.81
C LEU A 21 22.72 23.33 -18.37
N ALA A 22 22.80 24.21 -17.38
CA ALA A 22 22.64 23.87 -15.98
C ALA A 22 21.21 23.34 -15.69
N LEU A 23 20.17 24.00 -16.25
CA LEU A 23 18.80 23.54 -16.16
C LEU A 23 18.60 22.15 -16.79
N ALA A 24 19.14 21.97 -18.01
CA ALA A 24 19.05 20.69 -18.71
C ALA A 24 19.76 19.55 -17.94
N ALA A 25 20.93 19.82 -17.38
CA ALA A 25 21.66 18.86 -16.56
C ALA A 25 20.91 18.50 -15.27
N CYS A 26 20.36 19.49 -14.57
CA CYS A 26 19.54 19.26 -13.38
C CYS A 26 18.29 18.45 -13.69
N GLN A 27 17.58 18.77 -14.79
CA GLN A 27 16.40 18.03 -15.23
C GLN A 27 16.76 16.59 -15.57
N PHE A 28 17.81 16.37 -16.36
CA PHE A 28 18.25 15.04 -16.73
C PHE A 28 18.59 14.17 -15.51
N CYS A 29 19.35 14.73 -14.55
CA CYS A 29 19.64 14.03 -13.31
C CYS A 29 18.37 13.72 -12.50
N ALA A 30 17.43 14.66 -12.40
CA ALA A 30 16.17 14.45 -11.69
C ALA A 30 15.38 13.29 -12.29
N GLU A 31 15.25 13.23 -13.62
CA GLU A 31 14.53 12.15 -14.33
C GLU A 31 15.16 10.77 -14.13
N ILE A 32 16.51 10.67 -14.15
CA ILE A 32 17.19 9.39 -13.92
C ILE A 32 16.92 8.85 -12.52
N PHE A 33 16.88 9.74 -11.52
CA PHE A 33 16.79 9.33 -10.11
C PHE A 33 15.36 9.23 -9.60
N VAL A 34 14.36 9.80 -10.27
CA VAL A 34 12.96 9.79 -9.81
C VAL A 34 12.44 8.38 -9.52
N ALA A 35 12.77 7.41 -10.37
CA ALA A 35 12.31 6.02 -10.24
C ALA A 35 13.10 5.20 -9.20
N LYS A 36 14.36 5.59 -8.90
CA LYS A 36 15.24 4.80 -8.02
C LYS A 36 15.34 5.37 -6.62
N ASN A 37 15.44 6.70 -6.51
CA ASN A 37 15.62 7.37 -5.22
C ASN A 37 15.09 8.80 -5.29
N TYR A 38 13.88 9.00 -4.81
CA TYR A 38 13.21 10.29 -4.78
C TYR A 38 13.99 11.37 -4.03
N ALA A 39 14.72 11.00 -2.96
CA ALA A 39 15.53 11.97 -2.20
C ALA A 39 16.66 12.58 -3.05
N ILE A 40 17.29 11.79 -3.91
CA ILE A 40 18.31 12.30 -4.86
C ILE A 40 17.65 13.16 -5.94
N CYS A 41 16.48 12.75 -6.47
CA CYS A 41 15.73 13.56 -7.41
C CYS A 41 15.45 14.97 -6.87
N VAL A 42 15.05 15.10 -5.60
CA VAL A 42 14.77 16.40 -4.95
C VAL A 42 16.01 17.29 -4.89
N ILE A 43 17.23 16.74 -4.78
CA ILE A 43 18.47 17.52 -4.78
C ILE A 43 18.63 18.28 -6.10
N PHE A 44 18.28 17.68 -7.22
CA PHE A 44 18.39 18.30 -8.55
C PHE A 44 17.17 19.12 -8.94
N SER A 45 15.97 18.73 -8.51
CA SER A 45 14.73 19.48 -8.80
C SER A 45 14.65 20.79 -8.02
N THR A 46 15.29 20.89 -6.85
CA THR A 46 15.32 22.15 -6.06
C THR A 46 16.03 23.29 -6.79
N PRO A 47 17.28 23.18 -7.28
CA PRO A 47 17.92 24.24 -8.05
C PRO A 47 17.19 24.52 -9.37
N LEU A 48 16.65 23.50 -10.03
CA LEU A 48 15.81 23.67 -11.22
C LEU A 48 14.64 24.61 -10.96
N ALA A 49 13.84 24.35 -9.92
CA ALA A 49 12.68 25.17 -9.56
C ALA A 49 13.07 26.61 -9.16
N LEU A 50 14.22 26.78 -8.49
CA LEU A 50 14.73 28.10 -8.10
C LEU A 50 15.24 28.90 -9.30
N LEU A 51 15.93 28.26 -10.24
CA LEU A 51 16.44 28.92 -11.44
C LEU A 51 15.32 29.30 -12.42
N MET A 52 14.30 28.44 -12.59
CA MET A 52 13.14 28.73 -13.45
C MET A 52 12.27 29.88 -12.91
N GLY A 53 12.23 30.09 -11.60
CA GLY A 53 11.43 31.12 -10.93
C GLY A 53 11.95 32.53 -11.07
N ASN A 54 12.83 32.84 -12.05
CA ASN A 54 13.47 34.14 -12.24
C ASN A 54 14.32 34.62 -11.06
N SER A 55 14.80 33.66 -10.26
CA SER A 55 15.56 33.91 -9.02
C SER A 55 17.02 34.30 -9.31
N ALA A 56 17.49 34.17 -10.56
CA ALA A 56 18.83 34.55 -10.96
C ALA A 56 19.13 36.05 -10.77
N THR A 57 18.10 36.89 -10.79
CA THR A 57 18.19 38.36 -10.64
C THR A 57 17.74 38.85 -9.25
N ARG A 58 17.18 37.98 -8.41
CA ARG A 58 16.69 38.35 -7.07
C ARG A 58 17.74 38.12 -5.99
N PRO A 59 17.67 38.88 -4.87
CA PRO A 59 18.55 38.63 -3.73
C PRO A 59 18.43 37.18 -3.23
N LEU A 60 19.53 36.55 -2.96
CA LEU A 60 19.61 35.12 -2.61
C LEU A 60 18.80 34.78 -1.35
N LEU A 61 18.91 35.61 -0.32
CA LEU A 61 18.34 35.35 0.99
C LEU A 61 16.79 35.25 0.99
N PRO A 62 16.03 36.20 0.44
CA PRO A 62 14.58 36.11 0.37
C PRO A 62 14.09 34.95 -0.50
N THR A 63 14.82 34.61 -1.56
CA THR A 63 14.49 33.47 -2.42
C THR A 63 14.61 32.14 -1.68
N ILE A 64 15.67 31.95 -0.89
CA ILE A 64 15.86 30.77 -0.05
C ILE A 64 14.79 30.70 1.03
N GLN A 65 14.47 31.82 1.71
CA GLN A 65 13.43 31.86 2.74
C GLN A 65 12.05 31.49 2.19
N ALA A 66 11.66 32.05 1.04
CA ALA A 66 10.41 31.70 0.39
C ALA A 66 10.32 30.21 0.06
N ARG A 67 11.41 29.64 -0.48
CA ARG A 67 11.45 28.20 -0.83
C ARG A 67 11.42 27.30 0.39
N CYS A 68 12.11 27.66 1.45
CA CYS A 68 12.03 26.93 2.73
C CYS A 68 10.61 26.95 3.29
N GLY A 69 9.93 28.09 3.22
CA GLY A 69 8.55 28.24 3.65
C GLY A 69 7.58 27.35 2.86
N GLU A 70 7.70 27.32 1.53
CA GLU A 70 6.92 26.44 0.65
C GLU A 70 7.13 24.96 0.97
N ILE A 71 8.38 24.54 1.17
CA ILE A 71 8.70 23.15 1.50
C ILE A 71 8.14 22.77 2.88
N LEU A 72 8.30 23.62 3.88
CA LEU A 72 7.76 23.39 5.21
C LEU A 72 6.24 23.29 5.19
N LEU A 73 5.57 24.19 4.48
CA LEU A 73 4.11 24.17 4.32
C LEU A 73 3.65 22.89 3.63
N SER A 74 4.34 22.48 2.55
CA SER A 74 4.04 21.24 1.83
C SER A 74 4.20 19.99 2.71
N ILE A 75 5.26 19.92 3.51
CA ILE A 75 5.49 18.83 4.47
C ILE A 75 4.38 18.82 5.52
N LEU A 76 4.01 19.97 6.05
CA LEU A 76 2.96 20.08 7.06
C LEU A 76 1.61 19.61 6.52
N ILE A 77 1.23 20.05 5.32
CA ILE A 77 -0.01 19.62 4.65
C ILE A 77 0.04 18.11 4.36
N ALA A 78 1.13 17.59 3.79
CA ALA A 78 1.28 16.18 3.49
C ALA A 78 1.18 15.34 4.77
N THR A 79 1.85 15.75 5.84
CA THR A 79 1.79 15.06 7.14
C THR A 79 0.39 15.09 7.74
N ALA A 80 -0.29 16.22 7.68
CA ALA A 80 -1.66 16.34 8.15
C ALA A 80 -2.63 15.43 7.36
N VAL A 81 -2.52 15.41 6.02
CA VAL A 81 -3.32 14.52 5.16
C VAL A 81 -3.05 13.06 5.45
N LEU A 82 -1.79 12.67 5.57
CA LEU A 82 -1.41 11.29 5.92
C LEU A 82 -1.94 10.91 7.30
N TRP A 83 -1.82 11.78 8.29
CA TRP A 83 -2.30 11.51 9.65
C TRP A 83 -3.82 11.33 9.70
N LEU A 84 -4.57 12.18 8.98
CA LEU A 84 -6.03 12.07 8.86
C LEU A 84 -6.44 10.79 8.12
N TRP A 85 -5.72 10.45 7.05
CA TRP A 85 -6.04 9.29 6.20
C TRP A 85 -5.70 7.96 6.88
N GLN A 86 -4.53 7.86 7.51
CA GLN A 86 -4.06 6.62 8.14
C GLN A 86 -4.94 6.16 9.31
N ARG A 87 -5.63 7.07 9.98
CA ARG A 87 -6.40 6.72 11.19
C ARG A 87 -7.54 5.73 10.95
N SER A 88 -8.15 5.72 9.76
CA SER A 88 -9.26 4.82 9.43
C SER A 88 -8.97 3.81 8.31
N ALA A 89 -7.87 3.97 7.58
CA ALA A 89 -7.52 3.10 6.46
C ALA A 89 -7.25 1.64 6.87
N PRO A 90 -6.48 1.34 7.94
CA PRO A 90 -6.20 -0.04 8.35
C PRO A 90 -7.47 -0.78 8.80
N VAL A 91 -8.36 -0.11 9.51
CA VAL A 91 -9.65 -0.67 9.98
C VAL A 91 -10.54 -1.04 8.79
N ARG A 92 -10.68 -0.14 7.81
CA ARG A 92 -11.46 -0.40 6.59
C ARG A 92 -10.83 -1.51 5.74
N ASN A 93 -9.50 -1.53 5.67
CA ASN A 93 -8.79 -2.58 4.94
C ASN A 93 -9.02 -3.96 5.57
N GLN A 94 -8.95 -4.06 6.90
CA GLN A 94 -9.21 -5.31 7.63
C GLN A 94 -10.63 -5.82 7.37
N ALA A 95 -11.63 -4.94 7.45
CA ALA A 95 -13.01 -5.31 7.16
C ALA A 95 -13.19 -5.84 5.72
N ARG A 96 -12.53 -5.21 4.74
CA ARG A 96 -12.56 -5.66 3.34
C ARG A 96 -11.91 -7.04 3.15
N LEU A 97 -10.77 -7.28 3.79
CA LEU A 97 -10.06 -8.56 3.68
C LEU A 97 -10.86 -9.70 4.31
N GLN A 98 -11.56 -9.46 5.42
CA GLN A 98 -12.48 -10.44 5.99
C GLN A 98 -13.63 -10.79 5.02
N VAL A 99 -14.20 -9.79 4.34
CA VAL A 99 -15.26 -10.04 3.33
C VAL A 99 -14.70 -10.84 2.15
N ARG A 100 -13.53 -10.47 1.62
CA ARG A 100 -12.90 -11.19 0.49
C ARG A 100 -12.57 -12.64 0.85
N ALA A 101 -12.04 -12.89 2.03
CA ALA A 101 -11.78 -14.25 2.49
C ALA A 101 -13.07 -15.08 2.59
N MET A 102 -14.18 -14.48 3.07
CA MET A 102 -15.49 -15.13 3.08
C MET A 102 -16.03 -15.44 1.67
N GLU A 103 -15.86 -14.51 0.74
CA GLU A 103 -16.25 -14.70 -0.66
C GLU A 103 -15.43 -15.81 -1.33
N SER A 104 -14.11 -15.87 -1.07
CA SER A 104 -13.25 -16.95 -1.56
C SER A 104 -13.62 -18.30 -0.97
N MET A 105 -13.99 -18.38 0.32
CA MET A 105 -14.53 -19.62 0.92
C MET A 105 -15.82 -20.05 0.27
N ALA A 106 -16.74 -19.11 0.04
CA ALA A 106 -18.03 -19.42 -0.63
C ALA A 106 -17.82 -19.89 -2.08
N THR A 107 -16.89 -19.30 -2.79
CA THR A 107 -16.51 -19.68 -4.16
C THR A 107 -15.95 -21.11 -4.18
N LEU A 108 -14.97 -21.41 -3.32
CA LEU A 108 -14.37 -22.73 -3.23
C LEU A 108 -15.41 -23.79 -2.85
N LEU A 109 -16.26 -23.49 -1.86
CA LEU A 109 -17.35 -24.38 -1.47
C LEU A 109 -18.31 -24.65 -2.65
N GLY A 110 -18.70 -23.61 -3.41
CA GLY A 110 -19.55 -23.74 -4.59
C GLY A 110 -18.93 -24.63 -5.67
N LEU A 111 -17.61 -24.52 -5.90
CA LEU A 111 -16.90 -25.36 -6.85
C LEU A 111 -16.79 -26.83 -6.42
N LEU A 112 -16.73 -27.10 -5.10
CA LEU A 112 -16.78 -28.47 -4.57
C LEU A 112 -18.13 -29.15 -4.84
N PHE A 113 -19.22 -28.38 -4.94
CA PHE A 113 -20.53 -28.93 -5.37
C PHE A 113 -20.57 -29.29 -6.85
N VAL A 114 -19.87 -28.54 -7.72
CA VAL A 114 -19.92 -28.68 -9.18
C VAL A 114 -18.87 -29.66 -9.72
N ASN A 115 -17.85 -29.97 -8.91
CA ASN A 115 -16.76 -30.90 -9.21
C ASN A 115 -15.98 -30.59 -10.52
N THR A 116 -15.37 -29.40 -10.58
CA THR A 116 -14.48 -28.99 -11.66
C THR A 116 -13.03 -28.90 -11.16
N PRO A 117 -12.18 -29.93 -11.40
CA PRO A 117 -10.87 -30.06 -10.71
C PRO A 117 -9.93 -28.87 -10.90
N ASP A 118 -9.80 -28.35 -12.13
CA ASP A 118 -8.88 -27.23 -12.41
C ASP A 118 -9.32 -25.93 -11.73
N SER A 119 -10.62 -25.67 -11.67
CA SER A 119 -11.16 -24.48 -11.02
C SER A 119 -11.07 -24.57 -9.48
N VAL A 120 -11.17 -25.77 -8.91
CA VAL A 120 -10.96 -26.00 -7.47
C VAL A 120 -9.53 -25.70 -7.07
N LEU A 121 -8.53 -26.06 -7.88
CA LEU A 121 -7.11 -25.76 -7.58
C LEU A 121 -6.82 -24.27 -7.56
N SER A 122 -7.36 -23.50 -8.53
CA SER A 122 -7.21 -22.05 -8.54
C SER A 122 -7.91 -21.39 -7.35
N ALA A 123 -9.16 -21.74 -7.08
CA ALA A 123 -9.91 -21.20 -5.96
C ALA A 123 -9.28 -21.52 -4.59
N ARG A 124 -8.65 -22.69 -4.45
CA ARG A 124 -7.88 -23.06 -3.25
C ARG A 124 -6.66 -22.16 -3.03
N ARG A 125 -5.92 -21.83 -4.12
CA ARG A 125 -4.79 -20.88 -4.05
C ARG A 125 -5.27 -19.48 -3.69
N ASP A 126 -6.37 -19.04 -4.27
CA ASP A 126 -6.97 -17.73 -3.99
C ASP A 126 -7.41 -17.64 -2.52
N LEU A 127 -8.05 -18.66 -1.98
CA LEU A 127 -8.42 -18.72 -0.57
C LEU A 127 -7.18 -18.67 0.34
N GLN A 128 -6.12 -19.43 0.04
CA GLN A 128 -4.88 -19.37 0.81
C GLN A 128 -4.29 -17.96 0.83
N TYR A 129 -4.28 -17.28 -0.33
CA TYR A 129 -3.79 -15.91 -0.44
C TYR A 129 -4.62 -14.93 0.38
N GLU A 130 -5.95 -15.02 0.32
CA GLU A 130 -6.86 -14.14 1.07
C GLU A 130 -6.74 -14.35 2.60
N LEU A 131 -6.68 -15.59 3.07
CA LEU A 131 -6.48 -15.91 4.48
C LEU A 131 -5.13 -15.39 4.99
N LEU A 132 -4.06 -15.54 4.21
CA LEU A 132 -2.74 -15.01 4.57
C LEU A 132 -2.72 -13.49 4.57
N SER A 133 -3.38 -12.85 3.62
CA SER A 133 -3.48 -11.39 3.52
C SER A 133 -4.26 -10.81 4.70
N GLU A 134 -5.38 -11.43 5.07
CA GLU A 134 -6.18 -11.07 6.24
C GLU A 134 -5.38 -11.22 7.54
N ARG A 135 -4.67 -12.34 7.71
CA ARG A 135 -3.81 -12.58 8.87
C ARG A 135 -2.69 -11.53 9.01
N ARG A 136 -2.04 -11.18 7.90
CA ARG A 136 -0.98 -10.15 7.92
C ARG A 136 -1.56 -8.77 8.25
N ALA A 137 -2.72 -8.44 7.73
CA ALA A 137 -3.36 -7.16 7.99
C ALA A 137 -3.79 -7.02 9.47
N ILE A 138 -4.33 -8.07 10.09
CA ILE A 138 -4.69 -8.01 11.52
C ILE A 138 -3.44 -7.94 12.42
N GLN A 139 -2.34 -8.60 12.04
CA GLN A 139 -1.07 -8.50 12.73
C GLN A 139 -0.49 -7.07 12.66
N SER A 140 -0.54 -6.45 11.48
CA SER A 140 -0.13 -5.04 11.33
C SER A 140 -1.04 -4.11 12.14
N LEU A 141 -2.36 -4.32 12.08
CA LEU A 141 -3.32 -3.53 12.85
C LEU A 141 -3.08 -3.69 14.36
N ALA A 142 -2.70 -4.89 14.83
CA ALA A 142 -2.38 -5.14 16.24
C ALA A 142 -1.14 -4.39 16.71
N ALA A 143 -0.14 -4.24 15.84
CA ALA A 143 1.06 -3.48 16.14
C ALA A 143 0.80 -1.97 16.22
N ASP A 144 -0.07 -1.46 15.32
CA ASP A 144 -0.34 -0.03 15.18
C ASP A 144 -1.48 0.46 16.09
N ASN A 145 -2.52 -0.36 16.30
CA ASN A 145 -3.71 0.01 17.07
C ASN A 145 -4.36 -1.22 17.74
N PRO A 146 -3.87 -1.63 18.92
CA PRO A 146 -4.34 -2.83 19.61
C PRO A 146 -5.83 -2.75 20.04
N ASP A 147 -6.37 -1.57 20.27
CA ASP A 147 -7.77 -1.42 20.65
C ASP A 147 -8.71 -1.66 19.44
N ALA A 148 -8.31 -1.24 18.26
CA ALA A 148 -9.07 -1.49 17.04
C ALA A 148 -9.11 -2.98 16.66
N VAL A 149 -8.12 -3.77 17.06
CA VAL A 149 -8.09 -5.22 16.78
C VAL A 149 -9.19 -5.96 17.50
N ARG A 150 -9.57 -5.55 18.71
CA ARG A 150 -10.56 -6.27 19.54
C ARG A 150 -11.88 -6.51 18.82
N GLN A 151 -12.32 -5.54 18.01
CA GLN A 151 -13.56 -5.66 17.26
C GLN A 151 -13.52 -6.69 16.12
N PHE A 152 -12.30 -7.04 15.62
CA PHE A 152 -12.12 -7.99 14.53
C PHE A 152 -11.65 -9.36 15.00
N TRP A 153 -11.19 -9.49 16.25
CA TRP A 153 -10.46 -10.66 16.72
C TRP A 153 -11.31 -11.95 16.72
N ALA A 154 -12.52 -11.87 17.26
CA ALA A 154 -13.41 -13.03 17.28
C ALA A 154 -13.70 -13.54 15.86
N ARG A 155 -14.02 -12.61 14.96
CA ARG A 155 -14.29 -12.93 13.57
C ARG A 155 -13.05 -13.44 12.84
N HIS A 156 -11.86 -12.89 13.13
CA HIS A 156 -10.58 -13.37 12.59
C HIS A 156 -10.35 -14.85 12.92
N ILE A 157 -10.49 -15.22 14.20
CA ILE A 157 -10.27 -16.61 14.62
C ILE A 157 -11.23 -17.57 13.94
N THR A 158 -12.54 -17.27 13.92
CA THR A 158 -13.54 -18.13 13.30
C THR A 158 -13.36 -18.24 11.80
N LEU A 159 -12.98 -17.14 11.14
CA LEU A 159 -12.70 -17.09 9.71
C LEU A 159 -11.45 -17.90 9.34
N GLN A 160 -10.36 -17.76 10.10
CA GLN A 160 -9.16 -18.57 9.89
C GLN A 160 -9.44 -20.06 10.11
N HIS A 161 -10.15 -20.41 11.18
CA HIS A 161 -10.52 -21.79 11.46
C HIS A 161 -11.34 -22.40 10.32
N ALA A 162 -12.42 -21.75 9.90
CA ALA A 162 -13.28 -22.22 8.81
C ALA A 162 -12.52 -22.33 7.47
N GLY A 163 -11.67 -21.34 7.17
CA GLY A 163 -10.85 -21.34 5.95
C GLY A 163 -9.85 -22.48 5.91
N TYR A 164 -9.09 -22.71 7.00
CA TYR A 164 -8.16 -23.84 7.07
C TYR A 164 -8.87 -25.17 7.09
N PHE A 165 -10.03 -25.30 7.74
CA PHE A 165 -10.83 -26.51 7.71
C PHE A 165 -11.26 -26.86 6.29
N LEU A 166 -11.69 -25.88 5.50
CA LEU A 166 -12.05 -26.05 4.09
C LEU A 166 -10.84 -26.43 3.23
N LEU A 167 -9.68 -25.82 3.47
CA LEU A 167 -8.41 -26.15 2.77
C LEU A 167 -7.94 -27.57 3.10
N ASP A 168 -8.02 -27.97 4.36
CA ASP A 168 -7.67 -29.32 4.81
C ASP A 168 -8.55 -30.38 4.16
N PHE A 169 -9.84 -30.13 4.10
CA PHE A 169 -10.76 -30.99 3.37
C PHE A 169 -10.35 -31.17 1.91
N CYS A 170 -9.98 -30.08 1.20
CA CYS A 170 -9.51 -30.16 -0.19
C CYS A 170 -8.17 -30.89 -0.35
N THR A 171 -7.31 -30.93 0.68
CA THR A 171 -6.03 -31.64 0.61
C THR A 171 -6.16 -33.12 0.89
N THR A 172 -7.06 -33.49 1.79
CA THR A 172 -7.30 -34.89 2.16
C THR A 172 -8.16 -35.64 1.15
N HIS A 173 -8.93 -34.91 0.33
CA HIS A 173 -9.86 -35.49 -0.64
C HIS A 173 -9.67 -34.89 -2.05
N PRO A 174 -8.47 -35.03 -2.69
CA PRO A 174 -8.16 -34.33 -3.94
C PRO A 174 -9.02 -34.77 -5.13
N ASP A 175 -9.44 -36.05 -5.17
CA ASP A 175 -10.11 -36.66 -6.33
C ASP A 175 -11.55 -37.13 -6.03
N ARG A 176 -12.09 -36.77 -4.87
CA ARG A 176 -13.42 -37.23 -4.43
C ARG A 176 -14.38 -36.06 -4.31
N THR A 177 -15.58 -36.24 -4.84
CA THR A 177 -16.73 -35.36 -4.52
C THR A 177 -17.08 -35.45 -3.04
N ALA A 178 -17.31 -34.29 -2.42
CA ALA A 178 -17.74 -34.22 -1.04
C ALA A 178 -19.10 -34.88 -0.87
N THR A 179 -19.27 -35.68 0.17
CA THR A 179 -20.58 -36.22 0.53
C THR A 179 -21.49 -35.10 1.07
N ARG A 180 -22.81 -35.35 1.07
CA ARG A 180 -23.76 -34.37 1.58
C ARG A 180 -23.50 -33.99 3.05
N GLU A 181 -23.12 -34.98 3.87
CA GLU A 181 -22.83 -34.77 5.29
C GLU A 181 -21.56 -33.89 5.49
N GLU A 182 -20.53 -34.14 4.69
CA GLU A 182 -19.29 -33.33 4.70
C GLU A 182 -19.55 -31.89 4.27
N LEU A 183 -20.36 -31.71 3.21
CA LEU A 183 -20.77 -30.39 2.75
C LEU A 183 -21.58 -29.64 3.80
N ASP A 184 -22.52 -30.31 4.48
CA ASP A 184 -23.30 -29.72 5.56
C ASP A 184 -22.38 -29.32 6.76
N ALA A 185 -21.32 -30.08 7.03
CA ALA A 185 -20.34 -29.72 8.04
C ALA A 185 -19.54 -28.45 7.63
N LEU A 186 -19.05 -28.41 6.40
CA LEU A 186 -18.34 -27.24 5.85
C LEU A 186 -19.22 -25.97 5.85
N VAL A 187 -20.49 -26.11 5.46
CA VAL A 187 -21.46 -25.01 5.48
C VAL A 187 -21.71 -24.50 6.90
N ARG A 188 -21.79 -25.39 7.90
CA ARG A 188 -21.96 -24.98 9.30
C ARG A 188 -20.78 -24.13 9.78
N GLU A 189 -19.53 -24.57 9.51
CA GLU A 189 -18.34 -23.84 9.90
C GLU A 189 -18.26 -22.45 9.24
N ILE A 190 -18.50 -22.38 7.93
CA ILE A 190 -18.49 -21.09 7.20
C ILE A 190 -19.61 -20.17 7.70
N ARG A 191 -20.80 -20.72 8.02
CA ARG A 191 -21.90 -19.94 8.58
C ARG A 191 -21.55 -19.40 9.96
N ALA A 192 -20.91 -20.18 10.82
CA ALA A 192 -20.43 -19.72 12.12
C ALA A 192 -19.45 -18.56 11.98
N ALA A 193 -18.51 -18.62 11.03
CA ALA A 193 -17.58 -17.53 10.73
C ALA A 193 -18.27 -16.27 10.19
N ARG A 194 -19.43 -16.40 9.55
CA ARG A 194 -20.20 -15.25 9.04
C ARG A 194 -20.96 -14.52 10.15
N THR A 195 -21.37 -15.21 11.19
CA THR A 195 -22.18 -14.67 12.29
C THR A 195 -21.36 -14.15 13.47
N ALA A 196 -20.08 -14.49 13.55
CA ALA A 196 -19.12 -13.97 14.51
C ALA A 196 -18.62 -12.56 14.13
#